data_9359320b16b08a09ef8cdf8e561e4aac
#
_entry.id   9359320b16b08a09ef8cdf8e561e4aac
#
_cell.length_a   1.000
_cell.length_b   1.000
_cell.length_c   1.000
_cell.angle_alpha   90.00
_cell.angle_beta   90.00
_cell.angle_gamma   90.00
#
_symmetry.space_group_name_H-M   'P 1'
#
loop_
_entity.id
_entity.type
_entity.pdbx_description
1 polymer ?
#
loop_
_entity_poly.entity_id
_entity_poly.type
_entity_poly.pdbx_seq_one_letter_code
_entity_poly.pdbx_strand_id
1 'polypeptide(L)'
;MGYNIAICDDDNLMAQNIKNSMLHEFSNKGWQDVTIDYYEDGTRLLSSIEADNSYRVVLLDINMEPMDGFQIAEQIAKSNSKILIVFVTSHEETVYDSFDYMPFYFIRKSRYEISVKRVVNKIIDRENHEKKIMVESKDGLVAIDTANIIYAVSQDHYITIFTTDDNYVIRKSMTELENELKNYFINRAHKKYLVNYRFVKKINSSTGEVLLVTGETIRIGRNYKDIFEKGLVLYYRTCLLYTSDAADDLTRV
;
A
#
# COMPACT_ATOMS: atom_id res chain seq x y z
N MET A 1 8.15 10.26 10.96
CA MET A 1 6.88 11.02 10.79
C MET A 1 5.76 10.03 10.94
N GLY A 2 4.84 10.28 11.89
CA GLY A 2 3.68 9.42 12.13
C GLY A 2 2.74 9.35 10.94
N TYR A 3 1.99 8.28 10.83
CA TYR A 3 0.96 8.09 9.81
C TYR A 3 -0.39 8.47 10.41
N ASN A 4 -0.93 9.64 10.03
CA ASN A 4 -2.12 10.21 10.64
C ASN A 4 -3.37 9.84 9.85
N ILE A 5 -4.37 9.34 10.56
CA ILE A 5 -5.69 8.94 10.04
C ILE A 5 -6.75 9.69 10.83
N ALA A 6 -7.83 10.11 10.20
CA ALA A 6 -9.01 10.60 10.88
C ALA A 6 -10.20 9.67 10.66
N ILE A 7 -11.05 9.53 11.66
CA ILE A 7 -12.36 8.86 11.57
C ILE A 7 -13.43 9.90 11.95
N CYS A 8 -14.40 10.09 11.08
CA CYS A 8 -15.57 10.92 11.32
C CYS A 8 -16.83 10.05 11.24
N ASP A 9 -17.51 9.91 12.37
CA ASP A 9 -18.69 9.06 12.53
C ASP A 9 -19.48 9.57 13.77
N ASP A 10 -20.76 9.74 13.68
CA ASP A 10 -21.61 10.14 14.81
C ASP A 10 -21.85 9.00 15.81
N ASP A 11 -21.63 7.74 15.39
CA ASP A 11 -21.58 6.57 16.27
C ASP A 11 -20.17 6.38 16.86
N ASN A 12 -19.93 7.00 18.01
CA ASN A 12 -18.66 6.88 18.73
C ASN A 12 -18.26 5.42 18.99
N LEU A 13 -19.21 4.53 19.32
CA LEU A 13 -18.88 3.13 19.62
C LEU A 13 -18.33 2.43 18.38
N MET A 14 -18.96 2.62 17.23
CA MET A 14 -18.50 2.07 15.97
C MET A 14 -17.15 2.66 15.57
N ALA A 15 -16.97 3.98 15.69
CA ALA A 15 -15.69 4.64 15.42
C ALA A 15 -14.54 4.06 16.27
N GLN A 16 -14.77 3.85 17.58
CA GLN A 16 -13.75 3.25 18.46
C GLN A 16 -13.44 1.80 18.10
N ASN A 17 -14.45 1.01 17.71
CA ASN A 17 -14.24 -0.36 17.25
C ASN A 17 -13.38 -0.41 15.98
N ILE A 18 -13.69 0.43 15.00
CA ILE A 18 -12.90 0.55 13.76
C ILE A 18 -11.47 1.01 14.10
N LYS A 19 -11.32 2.06 14.92
CA LYS A 19 -10.02 2.58 15.35
C LYS A 19 -9.15 1.48 15.97
N ASN A 20 -9.68 0.75 16.95
CA ASN A 20 -8.94 -0.30 17.65
C ASN A 20 -8.56 -1.43 16.70
N SER A 21 -9.46 -1.84 15.80
CA SER A 21 -9.20 -2.85 14.80
C SER A 21 -8.11 -2.40 13.82
N MET A 22 -8.14 -1.14 13.36
CA MET A 22 -7.09 -0.59 12.48
C MET A 22 -5.73 -0.55 13.15
N LEU A 23 -5.64 -0.02 14.39
CA LEU A 23 -4.38 0.05 15.14
C LEU A 23 -3.78 -1.35 15.36
N HIS A 24 -4.64 -2.34 15.70
CA HIS A 24 -4.22 -3.73 15.83
C HIS A 24 -3.65 -4.29 14.50
N GLU A 25 -4.35 -4.08 13.37
CA GLU A 25 -3.88 -4.56 12.07
C GLU A 25 -2.60 -3.86 11.61
N PHE A 26 -2.45 -2.55 11.82
CA PHE A 26 -1.20 -1.83 11.54
C PHE A 26 -0.04 -2.36 12.39
N SER A 27 -0.27 -2.55 13.69
CA SER A 27 0.74 -3.11 14.61
C SER A 27 1.18 -4.51 14.19
N ASN A 28 0.27 -5.40 13.79
CA ASN A 28 0.57 -6.73 13.27
C ASN A 28 1.43 -6.71 12.00
N LYS A 29 1.40 -5.60 11.26
CA LYS A 29 2.20 -5.38 10.04
C LYS A 29 3.50 -4.60 10.32
N GLY A 30 3.82 -4.34 11.58
CA GLY A 30 5.04 -3.63 11.98
C GLY A 30 4.95 -2.10 11.88
N TRP A 31 3.76 -1.54 11.63
CA TRP A 31 3.51 -0.11 11.63
C TRP A 31 3.09 0.34 13.03
N GLN A 32 4.04 0.93 13.79
CA GLN A 32 3.81 1.33 15.18
C GLN A 32 3.57 2.84 15.34
N ASP A 33 3.95 3.65 14.36
CA ASP A 33 3.82 5.11 14.36
C ASP A 33 2.56 5.55 13.59
N VAL A 34 1.38 5.01 13.97
CA VAL A 34 0.09 5.34 13.40
C VAL A 34 -0.77 6.02 14.45
N THR A 35 -1.27 7.21 14.12
CA THR A 35 -2.20 7.97 14.96
C THR A 35 -3.58 8.00 14.29
N ILE A 36 -4.64 7.76 15.06
CA ILE A 36 -6.02 7.82 14.57
C ILE A 36 -6.83 8.76 15.46
N ASP A 37 -7.23 9.90 14.90
CA ASP A 37 -8.07 10.88 15.56
C ASP A 37 -9.54 10.64 15.25
N TYR A 38 -10.41 10.94 16.22
CA TYR A 38 -11.85 10.79 16.09
C TYR A 38 -12.55 12.14 16.09
N TYR A 39 -13.52 12.29 15.19
CA TYR A 39 -14.40 13.44 15.05
C TYR A 39 -15.85 12.96 15.03
N GLU A 40 -16.68 13.58 15.85
CA GLU A 40 -18.11 13.31 15.92
C GLU A 40 -18.89 13.97 14.79
N ASP A 41 -18.32 15.07 14.22
CA ASP A 41 -18.95 15.84 13.15
C ASP A 41 -17.93 16.30 12.08
N GLY A 42 -18.45 16.50 10.87
CA GLY A 42 -17.65 16.90 9.71
C GLY A 42 -17.05 18.29 9.80
N THR A 43 -17.68 19.21 10.51
CA THR A 43 -17.22 20.61 10.63
C THR A 43 -15.90 20.67 11.39
N ARG A 44 -15.80 19.92 12.49
CA ARG A 44 -14.56 19.82 13.27
C ARG A 44 -13.45 19.15 12.49
N LEU A 45 -13.78 18.08 11.77
CA LEU A 45 -12.81 17.39 10.91
C LEU A 45 -12.24 18.36 9.84
N LEU A 46 -13.11 19.07 9.11
CA LEU A 46 -12.69 20.00 8.07
C LEU A 46 -11.83 21.14 8.63
N SER A 47 -12.22 21.71 9.76
CA SER A 47 -11.41 22.73 10.44
C SER A 47 -10.03 22.21 10.86
N SER A 48 -9.93 20.95 11.29
CA SER A 48 -8.65 20.33 11.62
C SER A 48 -7.77 20.10 10.39
N ILE A 49 -8.36 19.67 9.27
CA ILE A 49 -7.66 19.50 7.99
C ILE A 49 -7.13 20.85 7.46
N GLU A 50 -7.90 21.92 7.60
CA GLU A 50 -7.48 23.27 7.19
C GLU A 50 -6.32 23.80 8.06
N ALA A 51 -6.34 23.51 9.35
CA ALA A 51 -5.31 23.96 10.29
C ALA A 51 -3.99 23.17 10.13
N ASP A 52 -4.06 21.87 9.94
CA ASP A 52 -2.92 20.98 9.76
C ASP A 52 -3.30 19.83 8.81
N ASN A 53 -2.94 19.99 7.53
CA ASN A 53 -3.21 18.99 6.50
C ASN A 53 -2.25 17.77 6.63
N SER A 54 -2.16 17.18 7.83
CA SER A 54 -1.30 16.04 8.14
C SER A 54 -1.94 14.69 7.91
N TYR A 55 -3.27 14.62 7.75
CA TYR A 55 -3.99 13.37 7.54
C TYR A 55 -3.69 12.78 6.16
N ARG A 56 -3.42 11.48 6.16
CA ARG A 56 -3.20 10.69 4.92
C ARG A 56 -4.45 9.94 4.50
N VAL A 57 -5.27 9.55 5.45
CA VAL A 57 -6.52 8.82 5.24
C VAL A 57 -7.61 9.43 6.11
N VAL A 58 -8.79 9.57 5.56
CA VAL A 58 -10.00 9.96 6.30
C VAL A 58 -11.07 8.91 6.07
N LEU A 59 -11.57 8.34 7.16
CA LEU A 59 -12.74 7.48 7.16
C LEU A 59 -13.97 8.34 7.44
N LEU A 60 -14.99 8.24 6.60
CA LEU A 60 -16.21 9.05 6.69
C LEU A 60 -17.42 8.13 6.77
N ASP A 61 -18.20 8.23 7.86
CA ASP A 61 -19.55 7.71 7.81
C ASP A 61 -20.35 8.50 6.74
N ILE A 62 -21.15 7.78 5.98
CA ILE A 62 -21.98 8.40 4.94
C ILE A 62 -23.15 9.14 5.56
N ASN A 63 -23.78 8.54 6.60
CA ASN A 63 -25.02 9.03 7.17
C ASN A 63 -24.77 9.80 8.48
N MET A 64 -24.40 11.06 8.39
CA MET A 64 -24.18 11.96 9.53
C MET A 64 -24.96 13.25 9.37
N GLU A 65 -25.29 13.91 10.48
CA GLU A 65 -25.85 15.27 10.51
C GLU A 65 -24.88 16.22 11.24
N PRO A 66 -24.80 17.49 10.89
CA PRO A 66 -25.56 18.22 9.84
C PRO A 66 -24.98 18.07 8.42
N MET A 67 -23.87 17.40 8.22
CA MET A 67 -23.17 17.20 6.96
C MET A 67 -22.89 15.72 6.74
N ASP A 68 -23.33 15.19 5.60
CA ASP A 68 -23.08 13.80 5.26
C ASP A 68 -21.63 13.56 4.78
N GLY A 69 -21.23 12.28 4.74
CA GLY A 69 -19.86 11.90 4.35
C GLY A 69 -19.49 12.31 2.92
N PHE A 70 -20.45 12.39 2.00
CA PHE A 70 -20.21 12.80 0.63
C PHE A 70 -19.92 14.30 0.54
N GLN A 71 -20.66 15.13 1.26
CA GLN A 71 -20.42 16.56 1.34
C GLN A 71 -19.03 16.87 1.92
N ILE A 72 -18.61 16.13 2.94
CA ILE A 72 -17.26 16.25 3.52
C ILE A 72 -16.20 15.83 2.49
N ALA A 73 -16.39 14.69 1.82
CA ALA A 73 -15.47 14.21 0.79
C ALA A 73 -15.31 15.22 -0.35
N GLU A 74 -16.40 15.86 -0.79
CA GLU A 74 -16.38 16.90 -1.81
C GLU A 74 -15.54 18.12 -1.37
N GLN A 75 -15.68 18.55 -0.11
CA GLN A 75 -14.88 19.67 0.41
C GLN A 75 -13.40 19.32 0.51
N ILE A 76 -13.07 18.10 0.95
CA ILE A 76 -11.69 17.60 0.97
C ILE A 76 -11.11 17.57 -0.46
N ALA A 77 -11.87 17.09 -1.45
CA ALA A 77 -11.43 17.04 -2.85
C ALA A 77 -11.17 18.44 -3.42
N LYS A 78 -12.02 19.43 -3.10
CA LYS A 78 -11.86 20.83 -3.53
C LYS A 78 -10.60 21.49 -2.97
N SER A 79 -10.12 21.08 -1.81
CA SER A 79 -8.88 21.57 -1.22
C SER A 79 -7.62 21.05 -1.92
N ASN A 80 -7.77 20.24 -2.97
CA ASN A 80 -6.70 19.59 -3.72
C ASN A 80 -5.82 18.72 -2.86
N SER A 81 -6.38 18.12 -1.82
CA SER A 81 -5.66 17.30 -0.86
C SER A 81 -5.38 15.90 -1.42
N LYS A 82 -4.25 15.33 -1.03
CA LYS A 82 -3.88 13.93 -1.34
C LYS A 82 -4.46 12.94 -0.34
N ILE A 83 -5.46 13.35 0.43
CA ILE A 83 -6.09 12.52 1.46
C ILE A 83 -6.87 11.39 0.79
N LEU A 84 -6.67 10.18 1.26
CA LEU A 84 -7.43 9.01 0.82
C LEU A 84 -8.76 8.96 1.57
N ILE A 85 -9.85 8.93 0.82
CA ILE A 85 -11.19 8.83 1.40
C ILE A 85 -11.60 7.36 1.49
N VAL A 86 -12.02 6.94 2.67
CA VAL A 86 -12.62 5.64 2.93
C VAL A 86 -14.02 5.87 3.48
N PHE A 87 -15.04 5.46 2.76
CA PHE A 87 -16.39 5.55 3.29
C PHE A 87 -16.70 4.39 4.24
N VAL A 88 -17.42 4.71 5.30
CA VAL A 88 -17.97 3.76 6.28
C VAL A 88 -19.48 3.78 6.12
N THR A 89 -20.14 2.62 5.99
CA THR A 89 -21.60 2.60 5.77
C THR A 89 -22.25 1.34 6.29
N SER A 90 -23.50 1.48 6.73
CA SER A 90 -24.42 0.37 7.01
C SER A 90 -25.25 -0.03 5.79
N HIS A 91 -25.30 0.81 4.73
CA HIS A 91 -26.17 0.65 3.58
C HIS A 91 -25.36 0.32 2.31
N GLU A 92 -25.62 -0.83 1.71
CA GLU A 92 -24.91 -1.28 0.50
C GLU A 92 -25.33 -0.48 -0.74
N GLU A 93 -26.54 0.07 -0.75
CA GLU A 93 -27.11 0.82 -1.89
C GLU A 93 -26.38 2.14 -2.12
N THR A 94 -25.86 2.79 -1.08
CA THR A 94 -25.15 4.07 -1.18
C THR A 94 -23.74 3.95 -1.78
N VAL A 95 -23.23 2.72 -1.95
CA VAL A 95 -21.94 2.47 -2.60
C VAL A 95 -21.96 2.94 -4.06
N TYR A 96 -23.10 2.83 -4.75
CA TYR A 96 -23.22 3.26 -6.15
C TYR A 96 -23.15 4.79 -6.30
N ASP A 97 -23.71 5.54 -5.37
CA ASP A 97 -23.71 7.02 -5.39
C ASP A 97 -22.32 7.62 -5.10
N SER A 98 -21.45 6.82 -4.53
CA SER A 98 -20.11 7.23 -4.12
C SER A 98 -19.04 7.16 -5.23
N PHE A 99 -19.31 6.54 -6.38
CA PHE A 99 -18.33 6.43 -7.47
C PHE A 99 -17.90 7.79 -8.02
N ASP A 100 -18.75 8.81 -7.94
CA ASP A 100 -18.42 10.18 -8.35
C ASP A 100 -17.29 10.81 -7.50
N TYR A 101 -17.09 10.30 -6.28
CA TYR A 101 -16.05 10.78 -5.34
C TYR A 101 -14.75 9.98 -5.40
N MET A 102 -14.65 8.96 -6.27
CA MET A 102 -13.48 8.07 -6.43
C MET A 102 -12.86 7.64 -5.09
N PRO A 103 -13.63 7.03 -4.18
CA PRO A 103 -13.12 6.65 -2.87
C PRO A 103 -12.00 5.62 -2.98
N PHE A 104 -11.09 5.68 -2.02
CA PHE A 104 -10.03 4.69 -1.92
C PHE A 104 -10.56 3.31 -1.54
N TYR A 105 -11.54 3.27 -0.63
CA TYR A 105 -12.19 2.03 -0.19
C TYR A 105 -13.51 2.26 0.53
N PHE A 106 -14.21 1.14 0.86
CA PHE A 106 -15.42 1.11 1.67
C PHE A 106 -15.28 0.16 2.85
N ILE A 107 -15.75 0.58 4.02
CA ILE A 107 -15.91 -0.26 5.21
C ILE A 107 -17.41 -0.46 5.43
N ARG A 108 -17.86 -1.71 5.41
CA ARG A 108 -19.23 -2.08 5.80
C ARG A 108 -19.28 -2.21 7.33
N LYS A 109 -20.13 -1.42 8.01
CA LYS A 109 -20.25 -1.45 9.48
C LYS A 109 -20.60 -2.86 9.98
N SER A 110 -21.46 -3.60 9.26
CA SER A 110 -21.86 -4.98 9.60
C SER A 110 -20.73 -6.02 9.58
N ARG A 111 -19.63 -5.75 8.85
CA ARG A 111 -18.45 -6.63 8.69
C ARG A 111 -17.16 -5.81 8.76
N TYR A 112 -17.12 -4.84 9.67
CA TYR A 112 -16.01 -3.88 9.72
C TYR A 112 -14.65 -4.55 9.92
N GLU A 113 -14.54 -5.61 10.71
CA GLU A 113 -13.27 -6.30 10.99
C GLU A 113 -12.59 -6.80 9.70
N ILE A 114 -13.36 -7.45 8.82
CA ILE A 114 -12.85 -7.95 7.53
C ILE A 114 -12.46 -6.78 6.61
N SER A 115 -13.34 -5.76 6.56
CA SER A 115 -13.13 -4.58 5.72
C SER A 115 -11.91 -3.77 6.18
N VAL A 116 -11.74 -3.58 7.49
CA VAL A 116 -10.58 -2.89 8.09
C VAL A 116 -9.27 -3.57 7.71
N LYS A 117 -9.19 -4.89 7.82
CA LYS A 117 -8.00 -5.66 7.43
C LYS A 117 -7.62 -5.40 5.98
N ARG A 118 -8.61 -5.33 5.08
CA ARG A 118 -8.42 -5.04 3.66
C ARG A 118 -7.94 -3.60 3.45
N VAL A 119 -8.58 -2.64 4.10
CA VAL A 119 -8.21 -1.21 4.02
C VAL A 119 -6.78 -1.01 4.48
N VAL A 120 -6.38 -1.56 5.63
CA VAL A 120 -5.02 -1.45 6.16
C VAL A 120 -4.00 -2.03 5.18
N ASN A 121 -4.27 -3.22 4.61
CA ASN A 121 -3.39 -3.79 3.60
C ASN A 121 -3.24 -2.85 2.38
N LYS A 122 -4.35 -2.29 1.86
CA LYS A 122 -4.31 -1.35 0.74
C LYS A 122 -3.53 -0.07 1.05
N ILE A 123 -3.69 0.47 2.25
CA ILE A 123 -2.93 1.65 2.69
C ILE A 123 -1.43 1.32 2.69
N ILE A 124 -1.05 0.21 3.31
CA ILE A 124 0.36 -0.22 3.41
C ILE A 124 0.95 -0.45 2.02
N ASP A 125 0.21 -1.15 1.15
CA ASP A 125 0.65 -1.40 -0.23
C ASP A 125 0.85 -0.09 -0.99
N ARG A 126 -0.11 0.85 -0.91
CA ARG A 126 0.02 2.16 -1.54
C ARG A 126 1.23 2.94 -1.04
N GLU A 127 1.40 3.03 0.28
CA GLU A 127 2.54 3.73 0.88
C GLU A 127 3.88 3.07 0.51
N ASN A 128 3.90 1.76 0.36
CA ASN A 128 5.07 1.04 -0.12
C ASN A 128 5.34 1.31 -1.61
N HIS A 129 4.31 1.53 -2.42
CA HIS A 129 4.47 1.87 -3.84
C HIS A 129 4.88 3.33 -4.09
N GLU A 130 4.56 4.25 -3.19
CA GLU A 130 4.89 5.68 -3.32
C GLU A 130 6.29 6.05 -2.76
N LYS A 131 7.04 5.10 -2.20
CA LYS A 131 8.34 5.41 -1.61
C LYS A 131 9.47 5.43 -2.64
N LYS A 132 10.20 6.54 -2.63
CA LYS A 132 11.44 6.69 -3.40
C LYS A 132 12.63 6.40 -2.51
N ILE A 133 13.61 5.68 -3.06
CA ILE A 133 14.93 5.60 -2.47
C ILE A 133 15.83 6.65 -3.11
N MET A 134 16.68 7.27 -2.29
CA MET A 134 17.71 8.20 -2.77
C MET A 134 19.01 7.43 -2.95
N VAL A 135 19.52 7.41 -4.16
CA VAL A 135 20.78 6.73 -4.48
C VAL A 135 21.77 7.68 -5.12
N GLU A 136 23.03 7.54 -4.77
CA GLU A 136 24.13 8.24 -5.43
C GLU A 136 24.55 7.44 -6.65
N SER A 137 24.17 7.93 -7.83
CA SER A 137 24.54 7.40 -9.15
C SER A 137 25.80 8.10 -9.66
N LYS A 138 26.38 7.59 -10.74
CA LYS A 138 27.50 8.25 -11.46
C LYS A 138 27.14 9.65 -11.93
N ASP A 139 25.86 9.90 -12.20
CA ASP A 139 25.34 11.17 -12.72
C ASP A 139 24.79 12.09 -11.63
N GLY A 140 24.98 11.74 -10.34
CA GLY A 140 24.55 12.51 -9.17
C GLY A 140 23.51 11.79 -8.31
N LEU A 141 22.86 12.54 -7.41
CA LEU A 141 21.83 12.02 -6.50
C LEU A 141 20.50 11.85 -7.24
N VAL A 142 19.98 10.63 -7.27
CA VAL A 142 18.74 10.27 -7.98
C VAL A 142 17.71 9.70 -7.02
N ALA A 143 16.45 10.13 -7.17
CA ALA A 143 15.29 9.57 -6.49
C ALA A 143 14.64 8.50 -7.37
N ILE A 144 14.75 7.24 -6.99
CA ILE A 144 14.16 6.10 -7.74
C ILE A 144 12.88 5.67 -7.04
N ASP A 145 11.77 5.63 -7.78
CA ASP A 145 10.53 5.05 -7.32
C ASP A 145 10.69 3.53 -7.18
N THR A 146 10.46 3.00 -5.96
CA THR A 146 10.63 1.57 -5.70
C THR A 146 9.64 0.70 -6.48
N ALA A 147 8.48 1.25 -6.84
CA ALA A 147 7.50 0.56 -7.66
C ALA A 147 7.98 0.32 -9.09
N ASN A 148 8.91 1.15 -9.59
CA ASN A 148 9.47 1.06 -10.93
C ASN A 148 10.72 0.16 -10.99
N ILE A 149 11.31 -0.21 -9.85
CA ILE A 149 12.46 -1.12 -9.81
C ILE A 149 12.01 -2.52 -10.24
N ILE A 150 12.62 -3.05 -11.31
CA ILE A 150 12.38 -4.39 -11.83
C ILE A 150 13.29 -5.39 -11.14
N TYR A 151 14.58 -5.14 -11.20
CA TYR A 151 15.61 -5.92 -10.52
C TYR A 151 16.89 -5.10 -10.34
N ALA A 152 17.79 -5.57 -9.50
CA ALA A 152 19.14 -5.03 -9.37
C ALA A 152 20.17 -6.14 -9.47
N VAL A 153 21.30 -5.84 -10.10
CA VAL A 153 22.41 -6.80 -10.27
C VAL A 153 23.73 -6.20 -9.86
N SER A 154 24.51 -6.93 -9.05
CA SER A 154 25.87 -6.53 -8.73
C SER A 154 26.88 -7.08 -9.74
N GLN A 155 27.75 -6.21 -10.21
CA GLN A 155 28.91 -6.55 -11.01
C GLN A 155 30.12 -5.80 -10.46
N ASP A 156 31.13 -6.57 -10.02
CA ASP A 156 32.33 -6.06 -9.35
C ASP A 156 31.96 -5.21 -8.10
N HIS A 157 32.26 -3.91 -8.12
CA HIS A 157 31.99 -2.98 -7.02
C HIS A 157 30.75 -2.10 -7.22
N TYR A 158 29.97 -2.36 -8.27
CA TYR A 158 28.81 -1.57 -8.66
C TYR A 158 27.55 -2.42 -8.66
N ILE A 159 26.42 -1.76 -8.45
CA ILE A 159 25.08 -2.34 -8.64
C ILE A 159 24.42 -1.53 -9.76
N THR A 160 23.86 -2.24 -10.74
CA THR A 160 22.94 -1.64 -11.70
C THR A 160 21.52 -1.93 -11.26
N ILE A 161 20.73 -0.89 -11.04
CA ILE A 161 19.29 -0.96 -10.75
C ILE A 161 18.56 -0.75 -12.07
N PHE A 162 17.80 -1.76 -12.50
CA PHE A 162 16.95 -1.70 -13.68
C PHE A 162 15.55 -1.29 -13.30
N THR A 163 15.03 -0.25 -13.91
CA THR A 163 13.67 0.25 -13.68
C THR A 163 12.86 0.22 -14.97
N THR A 164 11.57 0.53 -14.88
CA THR A 164 10.69 0.63 -16.05
C THR A 164 11.08 1.76 -16.99
N ASP A 165 11.79 2.77 -16.49
CA ASP A 165 12.06 4.01 -17.22
C ASP A 165 13.55 4.14 -17.60
N ASP A 166 14.46 3.76 -16.68
CA ASP A 166 15.91 3.96 -16.86
C ASP A 166 16.73 2.94 -16.05
N ASN A 167 18.06 2.99 -16.20
CA ASN A 167 18.99 2.15 -15.43
C ASN A 167 19.97 3.03 -14.65
N TYR A 168 20.18 2.71 -13.37
CA TYR A 168 21.03 3.50 -12.48
C TYR A 168 22.19 2.66 -11.97
N VAL A 169 23.43 3.16 -12.15
CA VAL A 169 24.63 2.50 -11.65
C VAL A 169 25.06 3.19 -10.36
N ILE A 170 25.07 2.42 -9.27
CA ILE A 170 25.40 2.92 -7.93
C ILE A 170 26.58 2.17 -7.32
N ARG A 171 27.28 2.82 -6.38
CA ARG A 171 28.33 2.19 -5.59
C ARG A 171 27.82 1.89 -4.19
N LYS A 172 27.30 0.67 -4.00
CA LYS A 172 26.73 0.20 -2.74
C LYS A 172 26.90 -1.31 -2.65
N SER A 173 26.88 -1.87 -1.45
CA SER A 173 26.82 -3.32 -1.31
C SER A 173 25.38 -3.82 -1.56
N MET A 174 25.25 -5.07 -2.03
CA MET A 174 23.94 -5.68 -2.23
C MET A 174 23.15 -5.83 -0.92
N THR A 175 23.84 -6.00 0.20
CA THR A 175 23.19 -6.13 1.52
C THR A 175 22.62 -4.79 2.00
N GLU A 176 23.31 -3.68 1.76
CA GLU A 176 22.79 -2.33 2.06
C GLU A 176 21.55 -2.04 1.22
N LEU A 177 21.61 -2.30 -0.11
CA LEU A 177 20.47 -2.09 -0.99
C LEU A 177 19.29 -2.99 -0.63
N GLU A 178 19.55 -4.27 -0.29
CA GLU A 178 18.51 -5.21 0.18
C GLU A 178 17.80 -4.70 1.44
N ASN A 179 18.54 -4.17 2.42
CA ASN A 179 17.97 -3.62 3.64
C ASN A 179 17.10 -2.38 3.37
N GLU A 180 17.47 -1.55 2.41
CA GLU A 180 16.66 -0.40 1.99
C GLU A 180 15.39 -0.82 1.27
N LEU A 181 15.44 -1.93 0.51
CA LEU A 181 14.36 -2.39 -0.36
C LEU A 181 13.48 -3.51 0.24
N LYS A 182 13.81 -4.06 1.41
CA LYS A 182 13.13 -5.22 2.01
C LYS A 182 11.62 -5.04 2.21
N ASN A 183 11.15 -3.80 2.40
CA ASN A 183 9.74 -3.48 2.64
C ASN A 183 8.95 -3.27 1.34
N TYR A 184 9.58 -3.40 0.16
CA TYR A 184 8.98 -3.10 -1.15
C TYR A 184 8.78 -4.32 -2.04
N PHE A 185 8.72 -5.52 -1.44
CA PHE A 185 8.64 -6.78 -2.18
C PHE A 185 9.79 -7.02 -3.17
N ILE A 186 10.94 -6.35 -2.92
CA ILE A 186 12.17 -6.53 -3.67
C ILE A 186 13.10 -7.40 -2.84
N ASN A 187 13.34 -8.63 -3.28
CA ASN A 187 13.96 -9.65 -2.46
C ASN A 187 15.15 -10.30 -3.15
N ARG A 188 16.02 -10.88 -2.33
CA ARG A 188 17.24 -11.55 -2.80
C ARG A 188 16.91 -12.85 -3.50
N ALA A 189 17.12 -12.91 -4.82
CA ALA A 189 17.02 -14.14 -5.61
C ALA A 189 18.37 -14.86 -5.71
N HIS A 190 19.49 -14.11 -5.68
CA HIS A 190 20.84 -14.64 -5.79
C HIS A 190 21.84 -13.75 -5.08
N LYS A 191 23.06 -14.22 -4.77
CA LYS A 191 24.11 -13.36 -4.18
C LYS A 191 24.35 -12.06 -4.97
N LYS A 192 24.05 -12.07 -6.26
CA LYS A 192 24.21 -10.92 -7.18
C LYS A 192 22.91 -10.26 -7.59
N TYR A 193 21.73 -10.78 -7.24
CA TYR A 193 20.46 -10.28 -7.75
C TYR A 193 19.43 -10.02 -6.65
N LEU A 194 18.82 -8.83 -6.72
CA LEU A 194 17.54 -8.50 -6.07
C LEU A 194 16.46 -8.47 -7.14
N VAL A 195 15.28 -9.01 -6.88
CA VAL A 195 14.17 -9.08 -7.83
C VAL A 195 12.90 -8.59 -7.16
N ASN A 196 12.18 -7.71 -7.84
CA ASN A 196 10.87 -7.27 -7.41
C ASN A 196 9.81 -8.31 -7.83
N TYR A 197 9.07 -8.82 -6.86
CA TYR A 197 8.03 -9.82 -7.09
C TYR A 197 6.93 -9.36 -8.05
N ARG A 198 6.68 -8.05 -8.11
CA ARG A 198 5.71 -7.45 -9.03
C ARG A 198 6.00 -7.78 -10.50
N PHE A 199 7.27 -7.89 -10.86
CA PHE A 199 7.71 -8.14 -12.24
C PHE A 199 8.02 -9.62 -12.52
N VAL A 200 7.75 -10.52 -11.56
CA VAL A 200 7.92 -11.96 -11.78
C VAL A 200 6.74 -12.49 -12.60
N LYS A 201 7.03 -13.00 -13.79
CA LYS A 201 6.04 -13.65 -14.65
C LYS A 201 5.87 -15.13 -14.32
N LYS A 202 6.97 -15.83 -14.03
CA LYS A 202 6.98 -17.27 -13.79
C LYS A 202 8.23 -17.68 -13.02
N ILE A 203 8.09 -18.63 -12.12
CA ILE A 203 9.22 -19.39 -11.57
C ILE A 203 9.19 -20.81 -12.14
N ASN A 204 10.35 -21.29 -12.56
CA ASN A 204 10.59 -22.70 -12.85
C ASN A 204 11.33 -23.32 -11.67
N SER A 205 10.58 -23.99 -10.78
CA SER A 205 11.16 -24.59 -9.57
C SER A 205 12.12 -25.75 -9.87
N SER A 206 12.01 -26.39 -11.04
CA SER A 206 12.92 -27.49 -11.46
C SER A 206 14.30 -26.96 -11.89
N THR A 207 14.35 -25.86 -12.66
CA THR A 207 15.60 -25.24 -13.08
C THR A 207 16.11 -24.20 -12.09
N GLY A 208 15.26 -23.72 -11.19
CA GLY A 208 15.56 -22.65 -10.24
C GLY A 208 15.72 -21.29 -10.96
N GLU A 209 14.86 -20.99 -11.91
CA GLU A 209 14.91 -19.77 -12.72
C GLU A 209 13.63 -18.95 -12.55
N VAL A 210 13.80 -17.64 -12.51
CA VAL A 210 12.74 -16.63 -12.53
C VAL A 210 12.70 -15.97 -13.88
N LEU A 211 11.57 -16.02 -14.57
CA LEU A 211 11.29 -15.25 -15.76
C LEU A 211 10.56 -13.96 -15.35
N LEU A 212 11.08 -12.81 -15.76
CA LEU A 212 10.46 -11.51 -15.55
C LEU A 212 9.48 -11.16 -16.68
N VAL A 213 8.58 -10.23 -16.43
CA VAL A 213 7.62 -9.73 -17.45
C VAL A 213 8.33 -9.02 -18.61
N THR A 214 9.52 -8.50 -18.39
CA THR A 214 10.40 -7.85 -19.37
C THR A 214 11.18 -8.83 -20.24
N GLY A 215 11.12 -10.14 -19.92
CA GLY A 215 11.73 -11.21 -20.71
C GLY A 215 13.06 -11.74 -20.16
N GLU A 216 13.67 -11.06 -19.18
CA GLU A 216 14.90 -11.54 -18.57
C GLU A 216 14.67 -12.79 -17.72
N THR A 217 15.67 -13.68 -17.71
CA THR A 217 15.68 -14.88 -16.86
C THR A 217 16.80 -14.78 -15.83
N ILE A 218 16.45 -14.87 -14.56
CA ILE A 218 17.39 -14.79 -13.44
C ILE A 218 17.44 -16.14 -12.73
N ARG A 219 18.64 -16.68 -12.53
CA ARG A 219 18.84 -17.92 -11.79
C ARG A 219 18.79 -17.65 -10.30
N ILE A 220 17.94 -18.39 -9.56
CA ILE A 220 17.86 -18.32 -8.12
C ILE A 220 19.04 -19.10 -7.51
N GLY A 221 19.75 -18.47 -6.58
CA GLY A 221 20.83 -19.15 -5.83
C GLY A 221 20.24 -20.17 -4.85
N ARG A 222 20.92 -21.32 -4.66
CA ARG A 222 20.45 -22.41 -3.81
C ARG A 222 20.05 -21.96 -2.39
N ASN A 223 20.82 -21.06 -1.81
CA ASN A 223 20.59 -20.53 -0.44
C ASN A 223 19.42 -19.54 -0.36
N TYR A 224 18.92 -19.05 -1.48
CA TYR A 224 17.84 -18.05 -1.53
C TYR A 224 16.51 -18.64 -1.99
N LYS A 225 16.52 -19.85 -2.54
CA LYS A 225 15.37 -20.45 -3.22
C LYS A 225 14.14 -20.52 -2.33
N ASP A 226 14.24 -21.14 -1.17
CA ASP A 226 13.10 -21.37 -0.28
C ASP A 226 12.50 -20.05 0.23
N ILE A 227 13.36 -19.08 0.58
CA ILE A 227 12.92 -17.76 1.07
C ILE A 227 12.26 -16.98 -0.06
N PHE A 228 12.85 -16.99 -1.26
CA PHE A 228 12.34 -16.29 -2.42
C PHE A 228 10.99 -16.83 -2.89
N GLU A 229 10.86 -18.16 -3.02
CA GLU A 229 9.61 -18.82 -3.43
C GLU A 229 8.49 -18.60 -2.40
N LYS A 230 8.78 -18.74 -1.09
CA LYS A 230 7.81 -18.44 -0.02
C LYS A 230 7.37 -16.98 -0.03
N GLY A 231 8.30 -16.06 -0.18
CA GLY A 231 8.01 -14.64 -0.25
C GLY A 231 7.16 -14.27 -1.46
N LEU A 232 7.43 -14.88 -2.63
CA LEU A 232 6.61 -14.68 -3.82
C LEU A 232 5.20 -15.23 -3.66
N VAL A 233 5.04 -16.43 -3.07
CA VAL A 233 3.71 -16.99 -2.78
C VAL A 233 2.94 -16.07 -1.82
N LEU A 234 3.61 -15.53 -0.81
CA LEU A 234 3.00 -14.56 0.11
C LEU A 234 2.57 -13.29 -0.63
N TYR A 235 3.43 -12.74 -1.48
CA TYR A 235 3.13 -11.57 -2.33
C TYR A 235 1.89 -11.82 -3.18
N TYR A 236 1.83 -12.92 -3.93
CA TYR A 236 0.67 -13.25 -4.77
C TYR A 236 -0.59 -13.53 -3.96
N ARG A 237 -0.50 -14.19 -2.80
CA ARG A 237 -1.65 -14.37 -1.91
C ARG A 237 -2.18 -13.03 -1.43
N THR A 238 -1.31 -12.11 -1.09
CA THR A 238 -1.68 -10.74 -0.73
C THR A 238 -2.36 -10.04 -1.91
N CYS A 239 -1.87 -10.20 -3.15
CA CYS A 239 -2.47 -9.63 -4.36
C CYS A 239 -3.75 -10.36 -4.80
N LEU A 240 -3.83 -11.69 -4.72
CA LEU A 240 -4.97 -12.50 -5.20
C LEU A 240 -6.18 -12.45 -4.26
N LEU A 241 -5.97 -12.28 -2.96
CA LEU A 241 -7.06 -11.94 -2.04
C LEU A 241 -7.73 -10.61 -2.42
N TYR A 242 -7.06 -9.81 -3.25
CA TYR A 242 -7.54 -8.56 -3.81
C TYR A 242 -8.46 -8.71 -5.02
N THR A 243 -8.26 -9.72 -5.86
CA THR A 243 -8.97 -9.87 -7.14
C THR A 243 -10.13 -10.88 -7.08
N SER A 244 -10.02 -11.93 -6.26
CA SER A 244 -11.07 -12.94 -6.14
C SER A 244 -12.28 -12.46 -5.34
N ASP A 245 -12.07 -11.62 -4.32
CA ASP A 245 -13.16 -11.11 -3.50
C ASP A 245 -13.98 -9.99 -4.18
N ALA A 246 -13.38 -9.28 -5.15
CA ALA A 246 -14.11 -8.30 -5.97
C ALA A 246 -14.99 -9.01 -7.04
N ALA A 247 -14.63 -10.22 -7.46
CA ALA A 247 -15.41 -11.01 -8.41
C ALA A 247 -16.51 -11.82 -7.73
N ASP A 248 -16.30 -12.32 -6.50
CA ASP A 248 -17.31 -13.07 -5.74
C ASP A 248 -18.43 -12.18 -5.18
N ASP A 249 -18.15 -10.90 -4.92
CA ASP A 249 -19.17 -9.92 -4.49
C ASP A 249 -20.11 -9.50 -5.66
N LEU A 250 -19.69 -9.68 -6.93
CA LEU A 250 -20.49 -9.36 -8.11
C LEU A 250 -21.34 -10.57 -8.62
N THR A 251 -21.11 -11.78 -8.10
CA THR A 251 -21.81 -13.01 -8.56
C THR A 251 -22.81 -13.58 -7.55
N ARG A 252 -22.97 -12.97 -6.39
CA ARG A 252 -24.01 -13.32 -5.42
C ARG A 252 -25.12 -12.27 -5.43
N VAL A 253 -25.93 -12.30 -6.46
CA VAL A 253 -27.31 -11.79 -6.48
C VAL A 253 -28.25 -12.95 -6.17
#